data_0aaea442be842d592ee3b2f8c36629d8
#
_entry.id   0aaea442be842d592ee3b2f8c36629d8
#
_cell.length_a   1.000
_cell.length_b   1.000
_cell.length_c   1.000
_cell.angle_alpha   90.00
_cell.angle_beta   90.00
_cell.angle_gamma   90.00
#
_symmetry.space_group_name_H-M   'P 1'
#
loop_
_entity.id
_entity.type
_entity.pdbx_description
1 polymer ?
#
loop_
_entity_poly.entity_id
_entity_poly.type
_entity_poly.pdbx_seq_one_letter_code
_entity_poly.pdbx_strand_id
1 'polypeptide(L)'
;MNWQQLISNKRLGQEERHALRHDDRSEFKRDSDRLIYSAPFRRLQNKTQVFPLPGSVFVHNRLTHSLEVASLGKSLGDDVARKLIEKHPTLRGTLFEEIGTIVQTACYAHDMGNPPFGHSGEKAMQAFFTEGPGASLKDRVSPHFWEDITHFEGNANAFRLLTHRFLGRREGGFVMTYTTLASIVKYPFSSTYAGKHGKFGFFATEEDTYKKIADELGIIQKDSSEKGICYVRHPLTYLMEAADDICYEIMDIEDSHKLKLLSFDETADLLLGFFDEATRKSIRQRIKDEGVTDQNEQVVYFRACAVGLLEAECVNVFVEHEDEILNGTFEGSLIKHISELPRQAYKHCTEVSVDRIYRSKAVLDVELSGYKIMETLMEALIGAAVEPEHFHSQQLIRRFSSQYDIQSPCLETRIMAVLDFISGMTDIYALDIYQKINGISLPIV
;
A
#
# COMPACT_ATOMS: atom_id res chain seq x y z
N MET A 1 -9.57 18.79 13.37
CA MET A 1 -10.55 17.73 13.01
C MET A 1 -11.24 17.22 14.26
N ASN A 2 -12.35 16.50 14.16
CA ASN A 2 -12.99 15.86 15.31
C ASN A 2 -13.43 14.42 14.96
N TRP A 3 -13.41 13.52 15.93
CA TRP A 3 -13.66 12.10 15.73
C TRP A 3 -15.05 11.77 15.21
N GLN A 4 -16.08 12.51 15.63
CA GLN A 4 -17.46 12.23 15.23
C GLN A 4 -17.69 12.48 13.74
N GLN A 5 -17.00 13.48 13.16
CA GLN A 5 -17.08 13.78 11.74
C GLN A 5 -16.14 12.89 10.90
N LEU A 6 -14.95 12.58 11.44
CA LEU A 6 -13.95 11.74 10.76
C LEU A 6 -14.43 10.30 10.52
N ILE A 7 -15.30 9.77 11.41
CA ILE A 7 -15.78 8.39 11.29
C ILE A 7 -17.19 8.38 10.71
N SER A 8 -17.27 8.19 9.40
CA SER A 8 -18.52 8.19 8.63
C SER A 8 -18.70 6.86 7.88
N ASN A 9 -19.89 6.32 7.95
CA ASN A 9 -20.29 5.13 7.17
C ASN A 9 -20.90 5.47 5.79
N LYS A 10 -20.85 6.73 5.39
CA LYS A 10 -21.28 7.20 4.06
C LYS A 10 -20.44 6.55 2.98
N ARG A 11 -21.07 6.10 1.89
CA ARG A 11 -20.41 5.35 0.82
C ARG A 11 -20.30 6.15 -0.47
N LEU A 12 -19.13 6.09 -1.09
CA LEU A 12 -18.89 6.69 -2.40
C LEU A 12 -19.80 6.07 -3.47
N GLY A 13 -20.54 6.92 -4.18
CA GLY A 13 -21.48 6.52 -5.23
C GLY A 13 -22.81 5.93 -4.72
N GLN A 14 -23.07 5.98 -3.41
CA GLN A 14 -24.33 5.56 -2.79
C GLN A 14 -24.77 6.50 -1.65
N GLU A 15 -24.43 7.76 -1.74
CA GLU A 15 -24.63 8.75 -0.68
C GLU A 15 -26.09 8.93 -0.25
N GLU A 16 -27.02 8.79 -1.20
CA GLU A 16 -28.47 8.96 -0.98
C GLU A 16 -29.20 7.63 -0.74
N ARG A 17 -28.51 6.49 -0.82
CA ARG A 17 -29.16 5.19 -0.66
C ARG A 17 -29.21 4.76 0.80
N HIS A 18 -30.38 4.80 1.38
CA HIS A 18 -30.70 4.02 2.58
C HIS A 18 -30.95 2.56 2.17
N ALA A 19 -29.89 1.78 2.00
CA ALA A 19 -30.02 0.37 1.69
C ALA A 19 -30.78 -0.33 2.82
N LEU A 20 -31.83 -1.08 2.47
CA LEU A 20 -32.46 -2.03 3.39
C LEU A 20 -31.36 -3.00 3.84
N ARG A 21 -31.03 -2.97 5.12
CA ARG A 21 -30.06 -3.91 5.70
C ARG A 21 -30.67 -5.29 5.73
N HIS A 22 -29.98 -6.25 5.14
CA HIS A 22 -30.39 -7.65 5.13
C HIS A 22 -29.63 -8.50 6.16
N ASP A 23 -28.64 -7.93 6.84
CA ASP A 23 -27.81 -8.59 7.85
C ASP A 23 -27.22 -7.56 8.84
N ASP A 24 -26.67 -8.06 9.94
CA ASP A 24 -26.15 -7.26 11.07
C ASP A 24 -24.70 -6.78 10.89
N ARG A 25 -24.05 -7.02 9.72
CA ARG A 25 -22.70 -6.55 9.47
C ARG A 25 -22.65 -5.02 9.40
N SER A 26 -21.64 -4.43 10.06
CA SER A 26 -21.38 -3.01 9.93
C SER A 26 -20.95 -2.63 8.50
N GLU A 27 -21.05 -1.35 8.17
CA GLU A 27 -20.62 -0.86 6.86
C GLU A 27 -19.10 -1.04 6.67
N PHE A 28 -18.30 -0.90 7.72
CA PHE A 28 -16.85 -1.11 7.66
C PHE A 28 -16.48 -2.59 7.49
N LYS A 29 -17.22 -3.52 8.13
CA LYS A 29 -17.06 -4.95 7.87
C LYS A 29 -17.40 -5.31 6.42
N ARG A 30 -18.41 -4.66 5.83
CA ARG A 30 -18.76 -4.84 4.42
C ARG A 30 -17.65 -4.34 3.49
N ASP A 31 -16.91 -3.28 3.88
CA ASP A 31 -15.74 -2.80 3.14
C ASP A 31 -14.63 -3.86 3.12
N SER A 32 -14.32 -4.41 4.28
CA SER A 32 -13.37 -5.51 4.41
C SER A 32 -13.74 -6.71 3.50
N ASP A 33 -15.00 -7.13 3.54
CA ASP A 33 -15.48 -8.24 2.70
C ASP A 33 -15.35 -7.92 1.20
N ARG A 34 -15.68 -6.70 0.77
CA ARG A 34 -15.52 -6.28 -0.63
C ARG A 34 -14.09 -6.37 -1.12
N LEU A 35 -13.11 -6.02 -0.29
CA LEU A 35 -11.70 -6.12 -0.63
C LEU A 35 -11.26 -7.58 -0.73
N ILE A 36 -11.49 -8.37 0.32
CA ILE A 36 -11.04 -9.76 0.40
C ILE A 36 -11.59 -10.62 -0.75
N TYR A 37 -12.85 -10.42 -1.13
CA TYR A 37 -13.46 -11.15 -2.24
C TYR A 37 -13.12 -10.59 -3.62
N SER A 38 -12.34 -9.51 -3.72
CA SER A 38 -12.01 -8.87 -4.99
C SER A 38 -10.89 -9.59 -5.75
N ALA A 39 -10.92 -9.48 -7.08
CA ALA A 39 -9.83 -9.99 -7.91
C ALA A 39 -8.51 -9.22 -7.70
N PRO A 40 -8.49 -7.87 -7.57
CA PRO A 40 -7.26 -7.14 -7.27
C PRO A 40 -6.58 -7.60 -5.98
N PHE A 41 -7.31 -7.83 -4.90
CA PHE A 41 -6.73 -8.35 -3.65
C PHE A 41 -6.10 -9.74 -3.85
N ARG A 42 -6.81 -10.66 -4.53
CA ARG A 42 -6.26 -12.00 -4.82
C ARG A 42 -5.01 -11.98 -5.69
N ARG A 43 -4.84 -10.98 -6.58
CA ARG A 43 -3.63 -10.85 -7.42
C ARG A 43 -2.37 -10.58 -6.60
N LEU A 44 -2.49 -10.04 -5.39
CA LEU A 44 -1.35 -9.81 -4.48
C LEU A 44 -0.59 -11.12 -4.18
N GLN A 45 -1.23 -12.27 -4.26
CA GLN A 45 -0.60 -13.58 -4.07
C GLN A 45 0.59 -13.82 -5.02
N ASN A 46 0.52 -13.28 -6.24
CA ASN A 46 1.53 -13.45 -7.28
C ASN A 46 2.24 -12.12 -7.61
N LYS A 47 2.38 -11.25 -6.62
CA LYS A 47 3.20 -10.04 -6.67
C LYS A 47 4.31 -10.14 -5.61
N THR A 48 5.54 -9.89 -6.03
CA THR A 48 6.72 -9.88 -5.16
C THR A 48 6.59 -8.78 -4.12
N GLN A 49 6.92 -9.10 -2.86
CA GLN A 49 7.08 -8.10 -1.79
C GLN A 49 8.50 -7.55 -1.81
N VAL A 50 9.47 -8.33 -1.43
CA VAL A 50 10.91 -8.03 -1.46
C VAL A 50 11.67 -9.12 -2.20
N PHE A 51 11.50 -10.36 -1.77
CA PHE A 51 12.20 -11.50 -2.34
C PHE A 51 11.47 -12.09 -3.54
N PRO A 52 12.20 -12.80 -4.45
CA PRO A 52 11.57 -13.53 -5.54
C PRO A 52 10.41 -14.40 -5.05
N LEU A 53 9.36 -14.50 -5.87
CA LEU A 53 8.24 -15.41 -5.56
C LEU A 53 8.79 -16.83 -5.32
N PRO A 54 8.36 -17.50 -4.26
CA PRO A 54 9.03 -18.67 -3.73
C PRO A 54 8.89 -19.89 -4.64
N GLY A 55 10.05 -20.52 -4.93
CA GLY A 55 10.08 -21.88 -5.48
C GLY A 55 10.16 -22.94 -4.37
N SER A 56 11.07 -22.80 -3.42
CA SER A 56 11.36 -23.81 -2.38
C SER A 56 11.40 -23.27 -0.94
N VAL A 57 11.45 -21.97 -0.75
CA VAL A 57 11.45 -21.30 0.56
C VAL A 57 10.25 -20.40 0.67
N PHE A 58 9.51 -20.51 1.76
CA PHE A 58 8.34 -19.70 2.00
C PHE A 58 8.75 -18.34 2.58
N VAL A 59 8.78 -17.32 1.72
CA VAL A 59 8.93 -15.92 2.07
C VAL A 59 7.62 -15.19 1.80
N HIS A 60 7.49 -13.98 2.33
CA HIS A 60 6.28 -13.17 2.16
C HIS A 60 6.09 -12.76 0.70
N ASN A 61 4.83 -12.84 0.24
CA ASN A 61 4.33 -12.15 -0.95
C ASN A 61 3.41 -11.00 -0.50
N ARG A 62 2.95 -10.15 -1.44
CA ARG A 62 2.11 -9.01 -1.07
C ARG A 62 0.79 -9.39 -0.40
N LEU A 63 0.23 -10.57 -0.69
CA LEU A 63 -1.00 -11.03 -0.03
C LEU A 63 -0.75 -11.38 1.43
N THR A 64 0.27 -12.18 1.73
CA THR A 64 0.59 -12.57 3.10
C THR A 64 1.01 -11.36 3.93
N HIS A 65 1.84 -10.46 3.36
CA HIS A 65 2.18 -9.18 3.98
C HIS A 65 0.92 -8.36 4.29
N SER A 66 0.01 -8.15 3.33
CA SER A 66 -1.23 -7.39 3.56
C SER A 66 -2.13 -8.02 4.64
N LEU A 67 -2.11 -9.35 4.79
CA LEU A 67 -2.85 -10.03 5.85
C LEU A 67 -2.22 -9.78 7.24
N GLU A 68 -0.91 -9.80 7.34
CA GLU A 68 -0.18 -9.52 8.58
C GLU A 68 -0.30 -8.07 9.00
N VAL A 69 -0.10 -7.14 8.06
CA VAL A 69 -0.33 -5.70 8.27
C VAL A 69 -1.77 -5.45 8.74
N ALA A 70 -2.75 -6.11 8.14
CA ALA A 70 -4.15 -5.96 8.52
C ALA A 70 -4.45 -6.56 9.92
N SER A 71 -3.78 -7.63 10.31
CA SER A 71 -3.90 -8.18 11.66
C SER A 71 -3.36 -7.21 12.70
N LEU A 72 -2.16 -6.67 12.47
CA LEU A 72 -1.54 -5.69 13.36
C LEU A 72 -2.31 -4.36 13.37
N GLY A 73 -2.74 -3.89 12.20
CA GLY A 73 -3.53 -2.66 12.07
C GLY A 73 -4.86 -2.74 12.81
N LYS A 74 -5.49 -3.93 12.85
CA LYS A 74 -6.68 -4.15 13.67
C LYS A 74 -6.36 -3.99 15.15
N SER A 75 -5.31 -4.61 15.64
CA SER A 75 -4.88 -4.52 17.05
C SER A 75 -4.56 -3.08 17.43
N LEU A 76 -3.76 -2.37 16.62
CA LEU A 76 -3.47 -0.95 16.83
C LEU A 76 -4.74 -0.10 16.92
N GLY A 77 -5.69 -0.30 16.00
CA GLY A 77 -6.95 0.42 16.00
C GLY A 77 -7.83 0.09 17.22
N ASP A 78 -7.96 -1.18 17.59
CA ASP A 78 -8.74 -1.61 18.77
C ASP A 78 -8.14 -1.05 20.08
N ASP A 79 -6.81 -1.03 20.20
CA ASP A 79 -6.12 -0.51 21.39
C ASP A 79 -6.22 1.01 21.50
N VAL A 80 -6.08 1.73 20.38
CA VAL A 80 -6.31 3.18 20.31
C VAL A 80 -7.77 3.50 20.64
N ALA A 81 -8.74 2.74 20.07
CA ALA A 81 -10.16 2.93 20.37
C ALA A 81 -10.42 2.82 21.87
N ARG A 82 -9.91 1.78 22.53
CA ARG A 82 -10.08 1.55 23.95
C ARG A 82 -9.55 2.72 24.79
N LYS A 83 -8.30 3.16 24.54
CA LYS A 83 -7.66 4.25 25.28
C LYS A 83 -8.33 5.59 25.05
N LEU A 84 -8.74 5.89 23.80
CA LEU A 84 -9.41 7.16 23.52
C LEU A 84 -10.86 7.20 24.03
N ILE A 85 -11.57 6.08 24.09
CA ILE A 85 -12.89 5.99 24.73
C ILE A 85 -12.78 6.19 26.25
N GLU A 86 -11.69 5.74 26.88
CA GLU A 86 -11.43 6.05 28.30
C GLU A 86 -11.17 7.53 28.51
N LYS A 87 -10.40 8.17 27.60
CA LYS A 87 -10.09 9.62 27.63
C LYS A 87 -11.32 10.48 27.27
N HIS A 88 -12.14 10.02 26.32
CA HIS A 88 -13.31 10.70 25.76
C HIS A 88 -14.56 9.80 25.82
N PRO A 89 -15.25 9.69 26.98
CA PRO A 89 -16.40 8.79 27.13
C PRO A 89 -17.56 9.02 26.16
N THR A 90 -17.64 10.19 25.53
CA THR A 90 -18.64 10.52 24.50
C THR A 90 -18.47 9.74 23.18
N LEU A 91 -17.33 9.10 22.98
CA LEU A 91 -17.07 8.24 21.82
C LEU A 91 -17.66 6.83 21.99
N ARG A 92 -18.04 6.45 23.23
CA ARG A 92 -18.63 5.14 23.51
C ARG A 92 -20.00 5.01 22.85
N GLY A 93 -20.27 3.84 22.24
CA GLY A 93 -21.50 3.55 21.52
C GLY A 93 -21.62 4.27 20.17
N THR A 94 -20.55 4.89 19.69
CA THR A 94 -20.50 5.52 18.36
C THR A 94 -19.74 4.65 17.35
N LEU A 95 -19.73 5.06 16.08
CA LEU A 95 -18.95 4.39 15.04
C LEU A 95 -17.43 4.35 15.32
N PHE A 96 -16.96 5.14 16.27
CA PHE A 96 -15.56 5.18 16.69
C PHE A 96 -15.07 3.83 17.24
N GLU A 97 -15.95 3.02 17.82
CA GLU A 97 -15.61 1.68 18.31
C GLU A 97 -15.15 0.73 17.18
N GLU A 98 -15.41 1.09 15.92
CA GLU A 98 -15.04 0.27 14.76
C GLU A 98 -13.70 0.68 14.10
N ILE A 99 -12.94 1.60 14.67
CA ILE A 99 -11.69 2.07 14.06
C ILE A 99 -10.69 0.93 13.79
N GLY A 100 -10.66 -0.09 14.63
CA GLY A 100 -9.87 -1.29 14.38
C GLY A 100 -10.26 -2.01 13.06
N THR A 101 -11.57 -2.11 12.77
CA THR A 101 -12.06 -2.69 11.51
C THR A 101 -11.74 -1.79 10.30
N ILE A 102 -11.79 -0.46 10.49
CA ILE A 102 -11.44 0.52 9.44
C ILE A 102 -9.95 0.43 9.11
N VAL A 103 -9.09 0.46 10.13
CA VAL A 103 -7.62 0.35 9.95
C VAL A 103 -7.26 -0.98 9.31
N GLN A 104 -7.84 -2.10 9.78
CA GLN A 104 -7.66 -3.42 9.16
C GLN A 104 -7.99 -3.38 7.66
N THR A 105 -9.09 -2.73 7.30
CA THR A 105 -9.55 -2.64 5.92
C THR A 105 -8.62 -1.76 5.08
N ALA A 106 -8.13 -0.66 5.64
CA ALA A 106 -7.12 0.18 5.00
C ALA A 106 -5.82 -0.60 4.75
N CYS A 107 -5.39 -1.41 5.72
CA CYS A 107 -4.23 -2.29 5.60
C CYS A 107 -4.40 -3.35 4.49
N TYR A 108 -5.58 -3.93 4.29
CA TYR A 108 -5.81 -4.82 3.14
C TYR A 108 -5.63 -4.11 1.80
N ALA A 109 -5.93 -2.83 1.74
CA ALA A 109 -5.92 -2.08 0.49
C ALA A 109 -4.59 -1.39 0.17
N HIS A 110 -3.71 -1.16 1.17
CA HIS A 110 -2.55 -0.28 1.03
C HIS A 110 -1.62 -0.65 -0.14
N ASP A 111 -1.44 -1.94 -0.39
CA ASP A 111 -0.54 -2.48 -1.41
C ASP A 111 -1.24 -2.84 -2.75
N MET A 112 -2.58 -2.69 -2.84
CA MET A 112 -3.35 -3.13 -4.02
C MET A 112 -3.01 -2.37 -5.30
N GLY A 113 -2.49 -1.14 -5.18
CA GLY A 113 -2.13 -0.28 -6.30
C GLY A 113 -0.72 -0.52 -6.85
N ASN A 114 0.13 -1.28 -6.17
CA ASN A 114 1.49 -1.53 -6.63
C ASN A 114 1.52 -2.31 -7.96
N PRO A 115 2.35 -1.89 -8.92
CA PRO A 115 2.53 -2.62 -10.18
C PRO A 115 3.30 -3.94 -9.95
N PRO A 116 3.39 -4.80 -10.98
CA PRO A 116 4.31 -5.93 -10.95
C PRO A 116 5.73 -5.51 -10.58
N PHE A 117 6.44 -6.37 -9.87
CA PHE A 117 7.83 -6.13 -9.40
C PHE A 117 7.99 -4.91 -8.47
N GLY A 118 6.91 -4.42 -7.87
CA GLY A 118 6.93 -3.37 -6.84
C GLY A 118 7.64 -2.09 -7.28
N HIS A 119 8.59 -1.61 -6.47
CA HIS A 119 9.32 -0.36 -6.74
C HIS A 119 10.11 -0.38 -8.06
N SER A 120 10.67 -1.52 -8.46
CA SER A 120 11.34 -1.63 -9.76
C SER A 120 10.35 -1.40 -10.91
N GLY A 121 9.13 -1.93 -10.78
CA GLY A 121 8.04 -1.67 -11.72
C GLY A 121 7.62 -0.21 -11.77
N GLU A 122 7.45 0.45 -10.61
CA GLU A 122 7.18 1.90 -10.55
C GLU A 122 8.27 2.72 -11.24
N LYS A 123 9.53 2.42 -10.93
CA LYS A 123 10.69 3.08 -11.56
C LYS A 123 10.72 2.92 -13.06
N ALA A 124 10.44 1.72 -13.57
CA ALA A 124 10.39 1.47 -15.00
C ALA A 124 9.25 2.26 -15.68
N MET A 125 8.07 2.33 -15.04
CA MET A 125 6.95 3.14 -15.55
C MET A 125 7.28 4.63 -15.59
N GLN A 126 7.89 5.17 -14.53
CA GLN A 126 8.34 6.56 -14.45
C GLN A 126 9.43 6.86 -15.50
N ALA A 127 10.46 6.02 -15.60
CA ALA A 127 11.58 6.18 -16.52
C ALA A 127 11.14 6.14 -17.99
N PHE A 128 10.13 5.35 -18.33
CA PHE A 128 9.56 5.34 -19.68
C PHE A 128 9.12 6.75 -20.13
N PHE A 129 8.49 7.53 -19.25
CA PHE A 129 8.04 8.89 -19.55
C PHE A 129 9.13 9.94 -19.38
N THR A 130 10.09 9.77 -18.46
CA THR A 130 11.11 10.78 -18.16
C THR A 130 12.36 10.65 -19.02
N GLU A 131 12.80 9.43 -19.31
CA GLU A 131 14.07 9.11 -19.96
C GLU A 131 13.88 8.28 -21.25
N GLY A 132 12.73 7.61 -21.37
CA GLY A 132 12.41 6.70 -22.45
C GLY A 132 11.61 7.32 -23.62
N PRO A 133 11.08 6.47 -24.52
CA PRO A 133 10.31 6.92 -25.69
C PRO A 133 9.08 7.76 -25.35
N GLY A 134 8.48 7.53 -24.18
CA GLY A 134 7.32 8.25 -23.68
C GLY A 134 7.57 9.74 -23.42
N ALA A 135 8.83 10.20 -23.31
CA ALA A 135 9.18 11.61 -23.16
C ALA A 135 8.62 12.50 -24.30
N SER A 136 8.47 11.94 -25.50
CA SER A 136 7.88 12.62 -26.65
C SER A 136 6.39 12.95 -26.50
N LEU A 137 5.72 12.41 -25.48
CA LEU A 137 4.30 12.64 -25.22
C LEU A 137 4.05 13.92 -24.38
N LYS A 138 5.09 14.55 -23.84
CA LYS A 138 4.98 15.69 -22.93
C LYS A 138 4.08 16.81 -23.46
N ASP A 139 4.28 17.20 -24.72
CA ASP A 139 3.53 18.29 -25.34
C ASP A 139 2.17 17.84 -25.92
N ARG A 140 1.81 16.57 -25.75
CA ARG A 140 0.57 15.95 -26.26
C ARG A 140 -0.47 15.70 -25.16
N VAL A 141 -0.10 15.94 -23.91
CA VAL A 141 -0.94 15.73 -22.72
C VAL A 141 -0.95 16.99 -21.86
N SER A 142 -1.91 17.09 -20.95
CA SER A 142 -1.96 18.23 -20.02
C SER A 142 -0.80 18.21 -19.02
N PRO A 143 -0.32 19.37 -18.54
CA PRO A 143 0.77 19.44 -17.58
C PRO A 143 0.50 18.64 -16.29
N HIS A 144 -0.73 18.67 -15.79
CA HIS A 144 -1.11 17.92 -14.58
C HIS A 144 -1.04 16.41 -14.80
N PHE A 145 -1.59 15.94 -15.93
CA PHE A 145 -1.48 14.53 -16.30
C PHE A 145 -0.03 14.09 -16.51
N TRP A 146 0.82 14.98 -17.05
CA TRP A 146 2.25 14.73 -17.19
C TRP A 146 2.91 14.46 -15.83
N GLU A 147 2.62 15.28 -14.81
CA GLU A 147 3.10 15.06 -13.46
C GLU A 147 2.62 13.71 -12.89
N ASP A 148 1.36 13.34 -13.13
CA ASP A 148 0.81 12.06 -12.69
C ASP A 148 1.58 10.87 -13.24
N ILE A 149 1.86 10.85 -14.54
CA ILE A 149 2.48 9.69 -15.20
C ILE A 149 3.99 9.62 -15.00
N THR A 150 4.67 10.77 -14.87
CA THR A 150 6.11 10.82 -14.58
C THR A 150 6.45 10.49 -13.14
N HIS A 151 5.48 10.59 -12.23
CA HIS A 151 5.60 10.23 -10.83
C HIS A 151 4.71 9.03 -10.46
N PHE A 152 4.27 8.21 -11.43
CA PHE A 152 3.36 7.09 -11.16
C PHE A 152 3.68 6.41 -9.82
N GLU A 153 2.68 6.26 -8.96
CA GLU A 153 2.84 5.87 -7.57
C GLU A 153 1.77 4.88 -7.13
N GLY A 154 2.17 3.80 -6.44
CA GLY A 154 1.28 2.71 -6.04
C GLY A 154 0.18 3.15 -5.07
N ASN A 155 0.47 4.09 -4.13
CA ASN A 155 -0.56 4.57 -3.20
C ASN A 155 -1.66 5.35 -3.94
N ALA A 156 -1.29 6.22 -4.89
CA ALA A 156 -2.26 6.92 -5.73
C ALA A 156 -3.08 5.94 -6.57
N ASN A 157 -2.42 4.93 -7.12
CA ASN A 157 -3.08 3.89 -7.90
C ASN A 157 -4.01 3.00 -7.04
N ALA A 158 -3.71 2.77 -5.75
CA ALA A 158 -4.62 2.07 -4.83
C ALA A 158 -5.92 2.87 -4.64
N PHE A 159 -5.84 4.18 -4.44
CA PHE A 159 -7.01 5.03 -4.34
C PHE A 159 -7.83 5.03 -5.64
N ARG A 160 -7.16 5.17 -6.80
CA ARG A 160 -7.80 5.07 -8.12
C ARG A 160 -8.51 3.73 -8.31
N LEU A 161 -7.85 2.61 -8.04
CA LEU A 161 -8.41 1.27 -8.16
C LEU A 161 -9.72 1.11 -7.40
N LEU A 162 -9.83 1.75 -6.23
CA LEU A 162 -10.99 1.65 -5.34
C LEU A 162 -12.11 2.63 -5.69
N THR A 163 -11.81 3.77 -6.27
CA THR A 163 -12.76 4.86 -6.49
C THR A 163 -13.16 5.05 -7.95
N HIS A 164 -12.27 4.73 -8.89
CA HIS A 164 -12.49 4.95 -10.31
C HIS A 164 -13.63 4.10 -10.87
N ARG A 165 -14.44 4.73 -11.73
CA ARG A 165 -15.51 4.04 -12.46
C ARG A 165 -14.96 3.45 -13.75
N PHE A 166 -14.43 2.25 -13.70
CA PHE A 166 -14.07 1.50 -14.90
C PHE A 166 -15.30 1.19 -15.76
N LEU A 167 -15.11 0.98 -17.07
CA LEU A 167 -16.22 0.67 -18.00
C LEU A 167 -17.04 -0.53 -17.52
N GLY A 168 -18.34 -0.40 -17.60
CA GLY A 168 -19.29 -1.43 -17.17
C GLY A 168 -19.44 -1.58 -15.65
N ARG A 169 -18.76 -0.74 -14.85
CA ARG A 169 -18.88 -0.75 -13.40
C ARG A 169 -19.82 0.34 -12.88
N ARG A 170 -20.29 0.14 -11.65
CA ARG A 170 -21.11 1.12 -10.95
C ARG A 170 -20.30 2.35 -10.56
N GLU A 171 -20.98 3.45 -10.32
CA GLU A 171 -20.39 4.65 -9.75
C GLU A 171 -19.80 4.38 -8.37
N GLY A 172 -18.72 5.09 -8.01
CA GLY A 172 -18.01 4.92 -6.74
C GLY A 172 -17.10 3.69 -6.70
N GLY A 173 -16.80 3.05 -7.84
CA GLY A 173 -15.85 1.93 -7.94
C GLY A 173 -16.23 0.76 -7.04
N PHE A 174 -15.46 0.54 -5.98
CA PHE A 174 -15.73 -0.48 -4.95
C PHE A 174 -16.85 -0.09 -3.98
N VAL A 175 -17.33 1.15 -4.05
CA VAL A 175 -18.40 1.67 -3.18
C VAL A 175 -18.03 1.52 -1.69
N MET A 176 -16.80 1.94 -1.35
CA MET A 176 -16.27 1.92 0.01
C MET A 176 -16.79 3.10 0.84
N THR A 177 -16.70 2.99 2.15
CA THR A 177 -17.00 4.11 3.05
C THR A 177 -15.95 5.21 2.93
N TYR A 178 -16.36 6.45 3.14
CA TYR A 178 -15.49 7.63 3.07
C TYR A 178 -14.31 7.52 4.04
N THR A 179 -14.56 7.11 5.28
CA THR A 179 -13.50 6.94 6.28
C THR A 179 -12.48 5.89 5.86
N THR A 180 -12.92 4.73 5.35
CA THR A 180 -12.00 3.71 4.86
C THR A 180 -11.14 4.25 3.71
N LEU A 181 -11.76 4.94 2.74
CA LEU A 181 -11.02 5.53 1.61
C LEU A 181 -10.01 6.59 2.05
N ALA A 182 -10.38 7.47 2.99
CA ALA A 182 -9.45 8.48 3.51
C ALA A 182 -8.29 7.86 4.29
N SER A 183 -8.55 6.76 5.03
CA SER A 183 -7.54 6.07 5.84
C SER A 183 -6.45 5.37 5.04
N ILE A 184 -6.69 5.09 3.74
CA ILE A 184 -5.71 4.48 2.84
C ILE A 184 -4.72 5.51 2.29
N VAL A 185 -5.12 6.79 2.20
CA VAL A 185 -4.32 7.82 1.51
C VAL A 185 -3.21 8.34 2.42
N LYS A 186 -2.01 7.78 2.25
CA LYS A 186 -0.79 8.13 3.00
C LYS A 186 -0.26 9.54 2.67
N TYR A 187 -0.44 9.98 1.42
CA TYR A 187 0.06 11.24 0.88
C TYR A 187 -1.11 12.06 0.30
N PRO A 188 -1.91 12.76 1.12
CA PRO A 188 -3.18 13.35 0.70
C PRO A 188 -3.01 14.65 -0.11
N PHE A 189 -2.27 14.56 -1.22
CA PHE A 189 -2.01 15.67 -2.14
C PHE A 189 -1.81 15.19 -3.57
N SER A 190 -2.01 16.11 -4.51
CA SER A 190 -1.83 15.90 -5.96
C SER A 190 -0.37 15.66 -6.33
N SER A 191 -0.13 15.03 -7.47
CA SER A 191 1.23 14.73 -8.00
C SER A 191 2.12 15.97 -8.11
N THR A 192 1.55 17.12 -8.37
CA THR A 192 2.24 18.43 -8.44
C THR A 192 2.89 18.88 -7.13
N TYR A 193 2.50 18.28 -5.99
CA TYR A 193 3.12 18.48 -4.68
C TYR A 193 4.10 17.35 -4.30
N ALA A 194 4.29 16.35 -5.15
CA ALA A 194 5.12 15.18 -4.86
C ALA A 194 6.61 15.51 -4.59
N GLY A 195 7.10 16.64 -5.13
CA GLY A 195 8.46 17.10 -4.93
C GLY A 195 9.51 16.06 -5.37
N LYS A 196 10.68 16.08 -4.73
CA LYS A 196 11.79 15.17 -5.07
C LYS A 196 11.55 13.70 -4.69
N HIS A 197 10.59 13.45 -3.80
CA HIS A 197 10.29 12.08 -3.33
C HIS A 197 9.31 11.33 -4.25
N GLY A 198 8.62 12.05 -5.15
CA GLY A 198 7.70 11.46 -6.11
C GLY A 198 6.46 10.80 -5.50
N LYS A 199 6.16 11.00 -4.20
CA LYS A 199 5.03 10.39 -3.52
C LYS A 199 3.83 11.33 -3.52
N PHE A 200 2.64 10.79 -3.85
CA PHE A 200 1.35 11.50 -3.84
C PHE A 200 0.21 10.49 -3.65
N GLY A 201 -1.03 10.95 -3.44
CA GLY A 201 -2.11 10.06 -2.98
C GLY A 201 -3.25 9.84 -3.95
N PHE A 202 -3.35 10.64 -5.00
CA PHE A 202 -4.40 10.51 -6.02
C PHE A 202 -3.99 11.22 -7.31
N PHE A 203 -4.38 10.63 -8.43
CA PHE A 203 -4.20 11.26 -9.75
C PHE A 203 -5.19 12.43 -9.94
N ALA A 204 -4.91 13.29 -10.91
CA ALA A 204 -5.79 14.40 -11.27
C ALA A 204 -7.25 13.97 -11.49
N THR A 205 -7.47 12.79 -12.05
CA THR A 205 -8.80 12.23 -12.29
C THR A 205 -9.56 11.87 -11.02
N GLU A 206 -8.89 11.67 -9.90
CA GLU A 206 -9.47 11.33 -8.60
C GLU A 206 -9.48 12.49 -7.58
N GLU A 207 -8.94 13.68 -7.93
CA GLU A 207 -8.89 14.85 -7.04
C GLU A 207 -10.27 15.27 -6.51
N ASP A 208 -11.25 15.43 -7.40
CA ASP A 208 -12.61 15.81 -7.01
C ASP A 208 -13.23 14.76 -6.07
N THR A 209 -12.93 13.49 -6.30
CA THR A 209 -13.39 12.40 -5.43
C THR A 209 -12.76 12.51 -4.04
N TYR A 210 -11.44 12.74 -3.96
CA TYR A 210 -10.78 12.89 -2.67
C TYR A 210 -11.24 14.16 -1.95
N LYS A 211 -11.38 15.28 -2.67
CA LYS A 211 -11.93 16.53 -2.13
C LYS A 211 -13.31 16.32 -1.51
N LYS A 212 -14.22 15.67 -2.22
CA LYS A 212 -15.58 15.34 -1.73
C LYS A 212 -15.52 14.53 -0.42
N ILE A 213 -14.63 13.54 -0.35
CA ILE A 213 -14.44 12.72 0.86
C ILE A 213 -13.88 13.57 2.00
N ALA A 214 -12.84 14.34 1.73
CA ALA A 214 -12.16 15.17 2.72
C ALA A 214 -13.08 16.25 3.31
N ASP A 215 -13.87 16.92 2.48
CA ASP A 215 -14.83 17.96 2.89
C ASP A 215 -15.92 17.35 3.81
N GLU A 216 -16.46 16.18 3.48
CA GLU A 216 -17.45 15.48 4.31
C GLU A 216 -16.88 15.08 5.68
N LEU A 217 -15.65 14.55 5.69
CA LEU A 217 -14.98 14.11 6.91
C LEU A 217 -14.36 15.26 7.72
N GLY A 218 -14.40 16.48 7.21
CA GLY A 218 -13.78 17.65 7.86
C GLY A 218 -12.26 17.57 7.95
N ILE A 219 -11.61 16.94 6.95
CA ILE A 219 -10.15 16.87 6.86
C ILE A 219 -9.62 18.25 6.51
N ILE A 220 -8.64 18.75 7.25
CA ILE A 220 -8.09 20.10 7.08
C ILE A 220 -7.37 20.19 5.73
N GLN A 221 -7.78 21.14 4.92
CA GLN A 221 -7.08 21.49 3.68
C GLN A 221 -5.90 22.39 4.00
N LYS A 222 -4.69 22.03 3.51
CA LYS A 222 -3.45 22.82 3.66
C LYS A 222 -3.29 23.83 2.55
N ASP A 223 -3.57 23.41 1.32
CA ASP A 223 -3.44 24.26 0.14
C ASP A 223 -4.46 23.83 -0.95
N SER A 224 -4.89 24.82 -1.73
CA SER A 224 -5.71 24.62 -2.92
C SER A 224 -5.37 25.72 -3.90
N SER A 225 -4.67 25.39 -4.96
CA SER A 225 -4.23 26.32 -5.99
C SER A 225 -4.46 25.71 -7.38
N GLU A 226 -4.15 26.45 -8.44
CA GLU A 226 -4.15 25.91 -9.81
C GLU A 226 -3.20 24.71 -9.98
N LYS A 227 -2.30 24.51 -9.02
CA LYS A 227 -1.39 23.35 -9.01
C LYS A 227 -2.04 22.06 -8.51
N GLY A 228 -3.22 22.11 -7.88
CA GLY A 228 -3.88 20.95 -7.30
C GLY A 228 -4.30 21.16 -5.84
N ILE A 229 -4.55 20.07 -5.13
CA ILE A 229 -5.03 20.09 -3.75
C ILE A 229 -4.05 19.40 -2.80
N CYS A 230 -3.98 19.89 -1.55
CA CYS A 230 -3.18 19.32 -0.48
C CYS A 230 -3.95 19.38 0.84
N TYR A 231 -4.06 18.23 1.51
CA TYR A 231 -4.74 18.06 2.78
C TYR A 231 -3.80 17.54 3.87
N VAL A 232 -4.22 17.56 5.13
CA VAL A 232 -3.58 16.79 6.19
C VAL A 232 -3.99 15.31 6.06
N ARG A 233 -3.23 14.41 6.68
CA ARG A 233 -3.59 13.00 6.74
C ARG A 233 -4.85 12.77 7.56
N HIS A 234 -5.69 11.82 7.16
CA HIS A 234 -6.70 11.28 8.06
C HIS A 234 -6.01 10.59 9.25
N PRO A 235 -6.46 10.79 10.50
CA PRO A 235 -5.78 10.24 11.68
C PRO A 235 -5.51 8.74 11.60
N LEU A 236 -6.44 7.94 11.09
CA LEU A 236 -6.28 6.49 11.00
C LEU A 236 -5.20 6.04 10.01
N THR A 237 -4.78 6.91 9.09
CA THR A 237 -3.65 6.64 8.19
C THR A 237 -2.35 6.41 8.94
N TYR A 238 -2.14 7.09 10.07
CA TYR A 238 -0.95 6.88 10.91
C TYR A 238 -0.89 5.46 11.51
N LEU A 239 -2.05 4.87 11.84
CA LEU A 239 -2.13 3.50 12.35
C LEU A 239 -1.90 2.47 11.24
N MET A 240 -2.43 2.71 10.03
CA MET A 240 -2.16 1.89 8.85
C MET A 240 -0.68 1.93 8.49
N GLU A 241 -0.06 3.13 8.46
CA GLU A 241 1.37 3.31 8.20
C GLU A 241 2.23 2.61 9.26
N ALA A 242 1.89 2.71 10.54
CA ALA A 242 2.64 2.04 11.61
C ALA A 242 2.57 0.51 11.50
N ALA A 243 1.40 -0.04 11.15
CA ALA A 243 1.25 -1.47 10.92
C ALA A 243 2.12 -1.95 9.75
N ASP A 244 2.16 -1.19 8.65
CA ASP A 244 2.99 -1.45 7.48
C ASP A 244 4.48 -1.38 7.83
N ASP A 245 4.93 -0.28 8.44
CA ASP A 245 6.33 -0.05 8.84
C ASP A 245 6.84 -1.18 9.75
N ILE A 246 6.05 -1.60 10.76
CA ILE A 246 6.44 -2.68 11.70
C ILE A 246 6.51 -4.02 10.98
N CYS A 247 5.48 -4.40 10.22
CA CYS A 247 5.47 -5.67 9.50
C CYS A 247 6.58 -5.74 8.46
N TYR A 248 6.75 -4.68 7.67
CA TYR A 248 7.77 -4.62 6.61
C TYR A 248 9.17 -4.89 7.20
N GLU A 249 9.59 -4.13 8.22
CA GLU A 249 10.93 -4.26 8.78
C GLU A 249 11.15 -5.62 9.48
N ILE A 250 10.22 -6.02 10.34
CA ILE A 250 10.40 -7.21 11.19
C ILE A 250 10.26 -8.52 10.41
N MET A 251 9.34 -8.58 9.44
CA MET A 251 9.17 -9.79 8.61
C MET A 251 10.30 -9.97 7.61
N ASP A 252 10.87 -8.87 7.08
CA ASP A 252 12.03 -8.95 6.19
C ASP A 252 13.27 -9.52 6.90
N ILE A 253 13.46 -9.20 8.18
CA ILE A 253 14.50 -9.81 9.01
C ILE A 253 14.27 -11.32 9.19
N GLU A 254 13.02 -11.76 9.46
CA GLU A 254 12.68 -13.18 9.57
C GLU A 254 12.90 -13.91 8.24
N ASP A 255 12.43 -13.35 7.12
CA ASP A 255 12.60 -13.95 5.80
C ASP A 255 14.08 -14.05 5.42
N SER A 256 14.88 -13.05 5.80
CA SER A 256 16.33 -13.05 5.58
C SER A 256 17.03 -14.18 6.36
N HIS A 257 16.55 -14.51 7.56
CA HIS A 257 17.01 -15.68 8.29
C HIS A 257 16.66 -16.98 7.55
N LYS A 258 15.41 -17.13 7.09
CA LYS A 258 14.96 -18.30 6.32
C LYS A 258 15.77 -18.49 5.04
N LEU A 259 16.13 -17.39 4.38
CA LEU A 259 16.96 -17.36 3.18
C LEU A 259 18.46 -17.48 3.44
N LYS A 260 18.87 -17.56 4.72
CA LYS A 260 20.28 -17.62 5.15
C LYS A 260 21.13 -16.40 4.74
N LEU A 261 20.48 -15.26 4.56
CA LEU A 261 21.16 -13.96 4.39
C LEU A 261 21.65 -13.42 5.74
N LEU A 262 20.93 -13.73 6.81
CA LEU A 262 21.29 -13.48 8.20
C LEU A 262 21.42 -14.80 8.95
N SER A 263 22.45 -14.91 9.80
CA SER A 263 22.59 -16.03 10.72
C SER A 263 21.55 -15.96 11.85
N PHE A 264 21.37 -17.07 12.59
CA PHE A 264 20.51 -17.07 13.77
C PHE A 264 20.92 -16.03 14.82
N ASP A 265 22.22 -15.93 15.10
CA ASP A 265 22.72 -15.00 16.12
C ASP A 265 22.49 -13.53 15.69
N GLU A 266 22.78 -13.18 14.43
CA GLU A 266 22.51 -11.86 13.89
C GLU A 266 21.01 -11.52 13.98
N THR A 267 20.15 -12.45 13.58
CA THR A 267 18.68 -12.28 13.62
C THR A 267 18.18 -12.11 15.05
N ALA A 268 18.66 -12.94 15.97
CA ALA A 268 18.31 -12.86 17.38
C ALA A 268 18.76 -11.54 18.00
N ASP A 269 19.96 -11.06 17.68
CA ASP A 269 20.50 -9.80 18.20
C ASP A 269 19.69 -8.59 17.67
N LEU A 270 19.27 -8.60 16.40
CA LEU A 270 18.39 -7.58 15.84
C LEU A 270 17.04 -7.55 16.55
N LEU A 271 16.34 -8.69 16.62
CA LEU A 271 14.99 -8.77 17.19
C LEU A 271 14.97 -8.56 18.72
N LEU A 272 16.00 -8.99 19.44
CA LEU A 272 16.13 -8.74 20.88
C LEU A 272 16.69 -7.34 21.17
N GLY A 273 17.25 -6.66 20.18
CA GLY A 273 17.76 -5.30 20.28
C GLY A 273 16.74 -4.27 20.77
N PHE A 274 15.45 -4.53 20.55
CA PHE A 274 14.34 -3.69 21.02
C PHE A 274 14.18 -3.64 22.54
N PHE A 275 14.81 -4.56 23.30
CA PHE A 275 14.61 -4.75 24.74
C PHE A 275 15.86 -4.42 25.55
N ASP A 276 15.68 -4.03 26.80
CA ASP A 276 16.77 -3.93 27.77
C ASP A 276 17.35 -5.30 28.13
N GLU A 277 18.52 -5.31 28.77
CA GLU A 277 19.28 -6.51 29.10
C GLU A 277 18.49 -7.47 30.01
N ALA A 278 17.69 -6.95 30.95
CA ALA A 278 16.90 -7.76 31.87
C ALA A 278 15.76 -8.48 31.12
N THR A 279 15.08 -7.76 30.25
CA THR A 279 14.00 -8.29 29.40
C THR A 279 14.54 -9.31 28.40
N ARG A 280 15.70 -9.04 27.76
CA ARG A 280 16.35 -10.01 26.85
C ARG A 280 16.66 -11.34 27.56
N LYS A 281 17.19 -11.27 28.78
CA LYS A 281 17.46 -12.47 29.59
C LYS A 281 16.17 -13.21 29.92
N SER A 282 15.13 -12.50 30.29
CA SER A 282 13.82 -13.08 30.58
C SER A 282 13.22 -13.80 29.35
N ILE A 283 13.27 -13.17 28.17
CA ILE A 283 12.80 -13.77 26.91
C ILE A 283 13.57 -15.05 26.59
N ARG A 284 14.92 -15.01 26.65
CA ARG A 284 15.77 -16.19 26.41
C ARG A 284 15.55 -17.30 27.45
N GLN A 285 15.34 -16.94 28.71
CA GLN A 285 15.05 -17.91 29.75
C GLN A 285 13.72 -18.60 29.52
N ARG A 286 12.69 -17.88 29.16
CA ARG A 286 11.35 -18.42 28.86
C ARG A 286 11.38 -19.44 27.74
N ILE A 287 12.06 -19.13 26.62
CA ILE A 287 12.25 -20.07 25.50
C ILE A 287 12.93 -21.37 25.98
N LYS A 288 13.94 -21.25 26.84
CA LYS A 288 14.66 -22.39 27.40
C LYS A 288 13.75 -23.22 28.31
N ASP A 289 12.98 -22.57 29.17
CA ASP A 289 12.05 -23.23 30.10
C ASP A 289 10.92 -23.96 29.37
N GLU A 290 10.46 -23.42 28.23
CA GLU A 290 9.48 -24.03 27.35
C GLU A 290 10.08 -25.11 26.43
N GLY A 291 11.41 -25.35 26.49
CA GLY A 291 12.10 -26.38 25.72
C GLY A 291 12.15 -26.15 24.22
N VAL A 292 12.03 -24.88 23.75
CA VAL A 292 12.10 -24.52 22.34
C VAL A 292 13.56 -24.56 21.88
N THR A 293 13.93 -25.59 21.10
CA THR A 293 15.31 -25.80 20.62
C THR A 293 15.48 -25.46 19.12
N ASP A 294 14.39 -25.45 18.35
CA ASP A 294 14.44 -25.09 16.94
C ASP A 294 14.71 -23.59 16.78
N GLN A 295 15.69 -23.24 15.95
CA GLN A 295 16.11 -21.85 15.76
C GLN A 295 15.03 -21.00 15.05
N ASN A 296 14.29 -21.57 14.11
CA ASN A 296 13.23 -20.84 13.44
C ASN A 296 12.09 -20.51 14.42
N GLU A 297 11.71 -21.45 15.29
CA GLU A 297 10.71 -21.23 16.33
C GLU A 297 11.17 -20.16 17.35
N GLN A 298 12.46 -20.13 17.69
CA GLN A 298 13.01 -19.07 18.53
C GLN A 298 12.92 -17.71 17.86
N VAL A 299 13.23 -17.61 16.55
CA VAL A 299 13.09 -16.36 15.76
C VAL A 299 11.64 -15.91 15.72
N VAL A 300 10.68 -16.83 15.48
CA VAL A 300 9.24 -16.53 15.52
C VAL A 300 8.82 -15.93 16.86
N TYR A 301 9.34 -16.47 17.97
CA TYR A 301 9.05 -15.94 19.29
C TYR A 301 9.66 -14.54 19.52
N PHE A 302 10.91 -14.31 19.13
CA PHE A 302 11.56 -13.00 19.22
C PHE A 302 10.83 -11.96 18.39
N ARG A 303 10.42 -12.32 17.16
CA ARG A 303 9.59 -11.50 16.30
C ARG A 303 8.29 -11.08 16.98
N ALA A 304 7.57 -12.06 17.56
CA ALA A 304 6.30 -11.78 18.24
C ALA A 304 6.48 -10.81 19.42
N CYS A 305 7.58 -10.94 20.18
CA CYS A 305 7.91 -9.99 21.24
C CYS A 305 8.19 -8.58 20.69
N ALA A 306 9.00 -8.47 19.62
CA ALA A 306 9.35 -7.19 19.01
C ALA A 306 8.11 -6.48 18.43
N VAL A 307 7.25 -7.20 17.70
CA VAL A 307 5.99 -6.65 17.15
C VAL A 307 5.09 -6.15 18.27
N GLY A 308 4.88 -6.93 19.34
CA GLY A 308 4.03 -6.52 20.47
C GLY A 308 4.55 -5.27 21.20
N LEU A 309 5.89 -5.13 21.32
CA LEU A 309 6.48 -3.91 21.88
C LEU A 309 6.22 -2.69 20.96
N LEU A 310 6.52 -2.83 19.68
CA LEU A 310 6.36 -1.73 18.72
C LEU A 310 4.89 -1.31 18.56
N GLU A 311 3.96 -2.27 18.62
CA GLU A 311 2.51 -2.01 18.68
C GLU A 311 2.17 -1.13 19.88
N ALA A 312 2.56 -1.52 21.08
CA ALA A 312 2.27 -0.78 22.31
C ALA A 312 2.88 0.62 22.29
N GLU A 313 4.12 0.77 21.80
CA GLU A 313 4.80 2.05 21.63
C GLU A 313 4.04 2.96 20.67
N CYS A 314 3.65 2.48 19.48
CA CYS A 314 2.91 3.27 18.50
C CYS A 314 1.52 3.69 19.01
N VAL A 315 0.83 2.82 19.75
CA VAL A 315 -0.46 3.16 20.41
C VAL A 315 -0.26 4.29 21.41
N ASN A 316 0.81 4.25 22.23
CA ASN A 316 1.10 5.31 23.20
C ASN A 316 1.37 6.64 22.49
N VAL A 317 2.25 6.65 21.48
CA VAL A 317 2.54 7.84 20.68
C VAL A 317 1.27 8.43 20.07
N PHE A 318 0.40 7.61 19.50
CA PHE A 318 -0.85 8.10 18.90
C PHE A 318 -1.76 8.79 19.91
N VAL A 319 -1.93 8.18 21.09
CA VAL A 319 -2.81 8.72 22.14
C VAL A 319 -2.22 9.98 22.81
N GLU A 320 -0.89 10.04 22.98
CA GLU A 320 -0.20 11.20 23.53
C GLU A 320 -0.24 12.41 22.59
N HIS A 321 -0.12 12.16 21.26
CA HIS A 321 -0.13 13.19 20.23
C HIS A 321 -1.50 13.38 19.55
N GLU A 322 -2.61 12.91 20.16
CA GLU A 322 -3.95 13.02 19.58
C GLU A 322 -4.30 14.43 19.10
N ASP A 323 -3.99 15.44 19.92
CA ASP A 323 -4.30 16.83 19.59
C ASP A 323 -3.52 17.33 18.37
N GLU A 324 -2.25 16.99 18.26
CA GLU A 324 -1.41 17.34 17.10
C GLU A 324 -1.90 16.63 15.84
N ILE A 325 -2.26 15.36 15.94
CA ILE A 325 -2.83 14.57 14.85
C ILE A 325 -4.15 15.18 14.37
N LEU A 326 -5.05 15.52 15.29
CA LEU A 326 -6.35 16.14 14.96
C LEU A 326 -6.21 17.56 14.41
N ASN A 327 -5.18 18.29 14.82
CA ASN A 327 -4.87 19.63 14.29
C ASN A 327 -4.05 19.59 12.98
N GLY A 328 -3.59 18.40 12.56
CA GLY A 328 -2.79 18.22 11.35
C GLY A 328 -1.37 18.77 11.44
N THR A 329 -0.85 18.90 12.65
CA THR A 329 0.51 19.41 12.96
C THR A 329 1.52 18.31 13.31
N PHE A 330 1.04 17.07 13.52
CA PHE A 330 1.91 15.92 13.77
C PHE A 330 2.75 15.59 12.53
N GLU A 331 4.07 15.56 12.68
CA GLU A 331 5.00 15.32 11.57
C GLU A 331 5.62 13.93 11.62
N GLY A 332 5.79 13.31 10.46
CA GLY A 332 6.42 11.99 10.30
C GLY A 332 5.46 10.82 10.52
N SER A 333 6.01 9.68 10.94
CA SER A 333 5.27 8.44 11.27
C SER A 333 5.37 8.13 12.76
N LEU A 334 4.44 7.33 13.30
CA LEU A 334 4.41 6.98 14.73
C LEU A 334 5.72 6.32 15.19
N ILE A 335 6.30 5.46 14.36
CA ILE A 335 7.53 4.74 14.65
C ILE A 335 8.74 5.66 14.90
N LYS A 336 8.72 6.89 14.40
CA LYS A 336 9.79 7.88 14.62
C LYS A 336 9.72 8.55 16.00
N HIS A 337 8.60 8.43 16.68
CA HIS A 337 8.32 9.08 17.97
C HIS A 337 8.25 8.09 19.15
N ILE A 338 8.47 6.79 18.92
CA ILE A 338 8.55 5.78 19.98
C ILE A 338 9.72 6.03 20.91
N SER A 339 9.78 5.37 22.05
CA SER A 339 10.83 5.52 23.05
C SER A 339 12.22 5.21 22.47
N GLU A 340 13.26 5.78 23.08
CA GLU A 340 14.63 5.85 22.52
C GLU A 340 15.22 4.47 22.19
N LEU A 341 15.10 3.49 23.09
CA LEU A 341 15.72 2.17 22.89
C LEU A 341 15.11 1.43 21.70
N PRO A 342 13.77 1.22 21.62
CA PRO A 342 13.18 0.58 20.43
C PRO A 342 13.40 1.39 19.15
N ARG A 343 13.44 2.73 19.21
CA ARG A 343 13.69 3.58 18.05
C ARG A 343 15.09 3.38 17.47
N GLN A 344 16.10 3.30 18.34
CA GLN A 344 17.48 3.00 17.92
C GLN A 344 17.58 1.59 17.34
N ALA A 345 16.92 0.60 17.95
CA ALA A 345 16.88 -0.77 17.46
C ALA A 345 16.20 -0.85 16.07
N TYR A 346 15.06 -0.17 15.89
CA TYR A 346 14.39 -0.09 14.61
C TYR A 346 15.28 0.52 13.52
N LYS A 347 15.94 1.62 13.83
CA LYS A 347 16.89 2.24 12.92
C LYS A 347 18.03 1.30 12.53
N HIS A 348 18.57 0.55 13.51
CA HIS A 348 19.63 -0.42 13.24
C HIS A 348 19.13 -1.57 12.35
N CYS A 349 17.92 -2.07 12.57
CA CYS A 349 17.27 -3.03 11.68
C CYS A 349 17.20 -2.50 10.24
N THR A 350 16.72 -1.27 10.05
CA THR A 350 16.64 -0.62 8.73
C THR A 350 18.01 -0.49 8.05
N GLU A 351 19.06 -0.11 8.79
CA GLU A 351 20.44 -0.04 8.26
C GLU A 351 20.93 -1.42 7.76
N VAL A 352 20.68 -2.48 8.53
CA VAL A 352 21.03 -3.86 8.15
C VAL A 352 20.18 -4.33 6.95
N SER A 353 18.90 -4.03 6.94
CA SER A 353 18.00 -4.39 5.83
C SER A 353 18.45 -3.75 4.52
N VAL A 354 18.79 -2.45 4.53
CA VAL A 354 19.29 -1.75 3.34
C VAL A 354 20.63 -2.34 2.86
N ASP A 355 21.57 -2.64 3.76
CA ASP A 355 22.89 -3.11 3.38
C ASP A 355 22.94 -4.56 2.97
N ARG A 356 22.25 -5.45 3.69
CA ARG A 356 22.36 -6.90 3.57
C ARG A 356 21.20 -7.55 2.81
N ILE A 357 20.00 -7.00 2.90
CA ILE A 357 18.77 -7.58 2.36
C ILE A 357 18.48 -7.02 0.98
N TYR A 358 18.20 -5.72 0.88
CA TYR A 358 17.75 -5.11 -0.37
C TYR A 358 18.85 -5.02 -1.44
N ARG A 359 20.12 -5.13 -1.05
CA ARG A 359 21.26 -5.24 -1.97
C ARG A 359 21.69 -6.68 -2.24
N SER A 360 20.96 -7.67 -1.74
CA SER A 360 21.26 -9.07 -2.01
C SER A 360 21.10 -9.39 -3.50
N LYS A 361 21.92 -10.34 -4.01
CA LYS A 361 21.87 -10.73 -5.42
C LYS A 361 20.46 -11.18 -5.84
N ALA A 362 19.75 -11.91 -4.97
CA ALA A 362 18.41 -12.41 -5.27
C ALA A 362 17.40 -11.27 -5.50
N VAL A 363 17.45 -10.20 -4.69
CA VAL A 363 16.60 -9.02 -4.84
C VAL A 363 16.99 -8.24 -6.10
N LEU A 364 18.27 -7.98 -6.30
CA LEU A 364 18.77 -7.27 -7.49
C LEU A 364 18.43 -7.98 -8.80
N ASP A 365 18.51 -9.33 -8.87
CA ASP A 365 18.14 -10.11 -10.06
C ASP A 365 16.64 -9.94 -10.39
N VAL A 366 15.76 -9.86 -9.39
CA VAL A 366 14.32 -9.56 -9.58
C VAL A 366 14.11 -8.14 -10.08
N GLU A 367 14.78 -7.17 -9.44
CA GLU A 367 14.67 -5.76 -9.84
C GLU A 367 15.11 -5.53 -11.28
N LEU A 368 16.28 -6.08 -11.69
CA LEU A 368 16.78 -5.97 -13.04
C LEU A 368 15.84 -6.62 -14.07
N SER A 369 15.38 -7.83 -13.76
CA SER A 369 14.46 -8.56 -14.64
C SER A 369 13.12 -7.84 -14.74
N GLY A 370 12.57 -7.43 -13.59
CA GLY A 370 11.31 -6.71 -13.52
C GLY A 370 11.34 -5.38 -14.26
N TYR A 371 12.41 -4.62 -14.09
CA TYR A 371 12.61 -3.36 -14.81
C TYR A 371 12.54 -3.57 -16.33
N LYS A 372 13.28 -4.57 -16.86
CA LYS A 372 13.30 -4.84 -18.30
C LYS A 372 11.97 -5.35 -18.84
N ILE A 373 11.26 -6.17 -18.07
CA ILE A 373 9.92 -6.63 -18.44
C ILE A 373 8.97 -5.44 -18.52
N MET A 374 8.94 -4.59 -17.49
CA MET A 374 8.06 -3.43 -17.42
C MET A 374 8.36 -2.40 -18.51
N GLU A 375 9.64 -2.08 -18.77
CA GLU A 375 10.07 -1.20 -19.86
C GLU A 375 9.51 -1.68 -21.20
N THR A 376 9.66 -2.97 -21.50
CA THR A 376 9.17 -3.56 -22.76
C THR A 376 7.64 -3.51 -22.86
N LEU A 377 6.94 -3.80 -21.77
CA LEU A 377 5.47 -3.71 -21.73
C LEU A 377 4.98 -2.27 -21.92
N MET A 378 5.63 -1.31 -21.27
CA MET A 378 5.32 0.11 -21.43
C MET A 378 5.50 0.55 -22.88
N GLU A 379 6.65 0.22 -23.50
CA GLU A 379 6.92 0.58 -24.89
C GLU A 379 5.88 0.00 -25.85
N ALA A 380 5.58 -1.29 -25.76
CA ALA A 380 4.64 -1.95 -26.64
C ALA A 380 3.20 -1.44 -26.46
N LEU A 381 2.73 -1.32 -25.20
CA LEU A 381 1.32 -1.04 -24.92
C LEU A 381 1.00 0.46 -24.99
N ILE A 382 1.91 1.34 -24.56
CA ILE A 382 1.76 2.80 -24.76
C ILE A 382 1.88 3.13 -26.24
N GLY A 383 2.83 2.50 -26.98
CA GLY A 383 2.91 2.66 -28.43
C GLY A 383 1.61 2.28 -29.13
N ALA A 384 0.98 1.19 -28.72
CA ALA A 384 -0.34 0.79 -29.25
C ALA A 384 -1.46 1.78 -28.89
N ALA A 385 -1.42 2.37 -27.70
CA ALA A 385 -2.40 3.39 -27.30
C ALA A 385 -2.22 4.72 -28.06
N VAL A 386 -0.99 5.06 -28.43
CA VAL A 386 -0.64 6.28 -29.18
C VAL A 386 -1.02 6.18 -30.66
N GLU A 387 -0.75 4.99 -31.25
CA GLU A 387 -0.97 4.69 -32.67
C GLU A 387 -1.88 3.46 -32.84
N PRO A 388 -3.18 3.58 -32.48
CA PRO A 388 -4.09 2.43 -32.40
C PRO A 388 -4.45 1.84 -33.76
N GLU A 389 -4.24 2.58 -34.88
CA GLU A 389 -4.62 2.15 -36.22
C GLU A 389 -3.65 1.13 -36.83
N HIS A 390 -2.43 1.00 -36.32
CA HIS A 390 -1.47 0.03 -36.80
C HIS A 390 -1.92 -1.41 -36.52
N PHE A 391 -1.67 -2.33 -37.47
CA PHE A 391 -2.09 -3.72 -37.35
C PHE A 391 -1.60 -4.37 -36.04
N HIS A 392 -0.33 -4.18 -35.69
CA HIS A 392 0.25 -4.73 -34.46
C HIS A 392 -0.40 -4.13 -33.21
N SER A 393 -0.64 -2.81 -33.20
CA SER A 393 -1.34 -2.12 -32.13
C SER A 393 -2.73 -2.70 -31.88
N GLN A 394 -3.48 -2.97 -32.93
CA GLN A 394 -4.81 -3.57 -32.82
C GLN A 394 -4.77 -4.97 -32.19
N GLN A 395 -3.73 -5.78 -32.46
CA GLN A 395 -3.58 -7.09 -31.81
C GLN A 395 -3.28 -6.94 -30.31
N LEU A 396 -2.46 -5.98 -29.91
CA LEU A 396 -2.17 -5.68 -28.52
C LEU A 396 -3.43 -5.17 -27.79
N ILE A 397 -4.17 -4.22 -28.39
CA ILE A 397 -5.40 -3.65 -27.82
C ILE A 397 -6.46 -4.74 -27.56
N ARG A 398 -6.58 -5.74 -28.42
CA ARG A 398 -7.52 -6.87 -28.22
C ARG A 398 -7.24 -7.72 -26.97
N ARG A 399 -6.07 -7.57 -26.35
CA ARG A 399 -5.72 -8.27 -25.11
C ARG A 399 -6.22 -7.55 -23.87
N PHE A 400 -6.65 -6.30 -23.98
CA PHE A 400 -7.18 -5.55 -22.85
C PHE A 400 -8.55 -6.09 -22.44
N SER A 401 -8.78 -6.15 -21.13
CA SER A 401 -10.13 -6.36 -20.62
C SER A 401 -11.03 -5.19 -20.97
N SER A 402 -12.29 -5.48 -21.29
CA SER A 402 -13.32 -4.48 -21.65
C SER A 402 -13.58 -3.41 -20.58
N GLN A 403 -13.05 -3.59 -19.38
CA GLN A 403 -13.16 -2.57 -18.33
C GLN A 403 -12.25 -1.35 -18.56
N TYR A 404 -11.18 -1.48 -19.33
CA TYR A 404 -10.22 -0.40 -19.59
C TYR A 404 -10.59 0.34 -20.88
N ASP A 405 -10.72 1.67 -20.82
CA ASP A 405 -11.13 2.50 -21.96
C ASP A 405 -9.97 2.79 -22.93
N ILE A 406 -9.38 1.71 -23.45
CA ILE A 406 -8.26 1.79 -24.39
C ILE A 406 -8.67 2.33 -25.77
N GLN A 407 -9.96 2.39 -26.08
CA GLN A 407 -10.49 2.91 -27.34
C GLN A 407 -11.03 4.34 -27.23
N SER A 408 -10.83 5.00 -26.11
CA SER A 408 -11.21 6.39 -25.89
C SER A 408 -10.64 7.30 -27.00
N PRO A 409 -11.37 8.33 -27.48
CA PRO A 409 -10.80 9.37 -28.34
C PRO A 409 -9.74 10.22 -27.63
N CYS A 410 -9.77 10.28 -26.28
CA CYS A 410 -8.81 11.03 -25.48
C CYS A 410 -7.52 10.23 -25.27
N LEU A 411 -6.37 10.81 -25.63
CA LEU A 411 -5.06 10.17 -25.48
C LEU A 411 -4.73 9.89 -24.01
N GLU A 412 -4.99 10.83 -23.10
CA GLU A 412 -4.72 10.67 -21.67
C GLU A 412 -5.51 9.49 -21.10
N THR A 413 -6.78 9.34 -21.48
CA THR A 413 -7.62 8.19 -21.06
C THR A 413 -7.02 6.87 -21.57
N ARG A 414 -6.53 6.81 -22.81
CA ARG A 414 -5.88 5.61 -23.34
C ARG A 414 -4.57 5.27 -22.61
N ILE A 415 -3.77 6.30 -22.32
CA ILE A 415 -2.52 6.10 -21.53
C ILE A 415 -2.87 5.57 -20.13
N MET A 416 -3.83 6.17 -19.43
CA MET A 416 -4.27 5.67 -18.13
C MET A 416 -4.82 4.25 -18.19
N ALA A 417 -5.57 3.90 -19.25
CA ALA A 417 -6.04 2.53 -19.45
C ALA A 417 -4.89 1.52 -19.56
N VAL A 418 -3.76 1.91 -20.19
CA VAL A 418 -2.55 1.08 -20.23
C VAL A 418 -1.91 0.98 -18.85
N LEU A 419 -1.77 2.09 -18.11
CA LEU A 419 -1.19 2.09 -16.77
C LEU A 419 -2.04 1.25 -15.79
N ASP A 420 -3.36 1.36 -15.85
CA ASP A 420 -4.32 0.55 -15.09
C ASP A 420 -4.18 -0.95 -15.44
N PHE A 421 -4.01 -1.28 -16.72
CA PHE A 421 -3.84 -2.66 -17.17
C PHE A 421 -2.53 -3.26 -16.70
N ILE A 422 -1.41 -2.54 -16.87
CA ILE A 422 -0.07 -3.00 -16.47
C ILE A 422 0.01 -3.12 -14.94
N SER A 423 -0.41 -2.09 -14.21
CA SER A 423 -0.37 -2.12 -12.74
C SER A 423 -1.26 -3.21 -12.14
N GLY A 424 -2.34 -3.55 -12.83
CA GLY A 424 -3.23 -4.65 -12.46
C GLY A 424 -2.68 -6.06 -12.76
N MET A 425 -1.54 -6.21 -13.44
CA MET A 425 -0.91 -7.51 -13.70
C MET A 425 -0.29 -8.10 -12.43
N THR A 426 -0.15 -9.42 -12.39
CA THR A 426 0.78 -10.10 -11.50
C THR A 426 2.16 -10.19 -12.15
N ASP A 427 3.22 -10.45 -11.38
CA ASP A 427 4.58 -10.63 -11.93
C ASP A 427 4.63 -11.75 -12.96
N ILE A 428 3.94 -12.86 -12.65
CA ILE A 428 3.85 -14.02 -13.56
C ILE A 428 3.14 -13.65 -14.87
N TYR A 429 2.05 -12.89 -14.78
CA TYR A 429 1.31 -12.47 -15.98
C TYR A 429 2.09 -11.44 -16.81
N ALA A 430 2.79 -10.52 -16.15
CA ALA A 430 3.66 -9.55 -16.83
C ALA A 430 4.79 -10.27 -17.59
N LEU A 431 5.42 -11.27 -16.96
CA LEU A 431 6.44 -12.11 -17.61
C LEU A 431 5.86 -12.90 -18.81
N ASP A 432 4.67 -13.50 -18.67
CA ASP A 432 4.00 -14.23 -19.74
C ASP A 432 3.73 -13.32 -20.96
N ILE A 433 3.21 -12.13 -20.74
CA ILE A 433 2.96 -11.16 -21.81
C ILE A 433 4.26 -10.69 -22.43
N TYR A 434 5.29 -10.39 -21.64
CA TYR A 434 6.64 -10.05 -22.12
C TYR A 434 7.20 -11.12 -23.06
N GLN A 435 7.14 -12.39 -22.66
CA GLN A 435 7.63 -13.50 -23.47
C GLN A 435 6.88 -13.64 -24.80
N LYS A 436 5.54 -13.45 -24.79
CA LYS A 436 4.71 -13.51 -25.99
C LYS A 436 4.97 -12.36 -26.95
N ILE A 437 5.11 -11.13 -26.45
CA ILE A 437 5.42 -9.95 -27.27
C ILE A 437 6.80 -10.10 -27.96
N ASN A 438 7.77 -10.67 -27.26
CA ASN A 438 9.13 -10.87 -27.79
C ASN A 438 9.30 -12.18 -28.57
N GLY A 439 8.26 -13.00 -28.75
CA GLY A 439 8.34 -14.27 -29.47
C GLY A 439 9.19 -15.34 -28.77
N ILE A 440 9.46 -15.19 -27.47
CA ILE A 440 10.26 -16.15 -26.68
C ILE A 440 9.43 -17.38 -26.32
N SER A 441 8.13 -17.20 -26.14
CA SER A 441 7.18 -18.28 -25.84
C SER A 441 6.01 -18.24 -26.81
N LEU A 442 5.73 -19.37 -27.45
CA LEU A 442 4.52 -19.55 -28.26
C LEU A 442 3.44 -20.23 -27.39
N PRO A 443 2.16 -19.84 -27.52
CA PRO A 443 1.08 -20.54 -26.81
C PRO A 443 1.04 -21.99 -27.31
N ILE A 444 1.16 -22.93 -26.37
CA ILE A 444 0.88 -24.35 -26.61
C ILE A 444 -0.62 -24.53 -26.37
N VAL A 445 -1.35 -24.95 -27.39
CA VAL A 445 -2.78 -25.24 -27.33
C VAL A 445 -3.00 -26.65 -26.80
#